data_120529f77b53ad885908ac43d3cb09da
#
_entry.id   120529f77b53ad885908ac43d3cb09da
#
_cell.length_a   1.000
_cell.length_b   1.000
_cell.length_c   1.000
_cell.angle_alpha   90.00
_cell.angle_beta   90.00
_cell.angle_gamma   90.00
#
_symmetry.space_group_name_H-M   'P 1'
#
loop_
_entity.id
_entity.type
_entity.pdbx_description
1 polymer ?
#
loop_
_entity_poly.entity_id
_entity_poly.type
_entity_poly.pdbx_seq_one_letter_code
_entity_poly.pdbx_strand_id
1 'polypeptide(L)'
;VAGKIAEDYSHDLIHAHDWLTYPAGMAAKSVSGKKLVIHVHATDFDRSGGSVNPGVFEIEKKGMEAADEIIAVSNLTRNTIINKYEIDARKVTTVYNAVEPVEEKAKIAMRRGISDKIVTFLGRITIQKGPEYFVQAAEKVLRKMENVKFVMAGGGELLERMILWTASMGIADRFH
;
A
#
# COMPACT_ATOMS: atom_id res chain seq x y z
N VAL A 1 13.20 8.06 22.14
CA VAL A 1 12.35 9.21 21.74
C VAL A 1 10.90 8.90 22.05
N ALA A 2 10.25 7.86 21.48
CA ALA A 2 8.82 7.59 21.66
C ALA A 2 8.41 7.37 23.14
N GLY A 3 9.20 6.60 23.92
CA GLY A 3 8.97 6.43 25.35
C GLY A 3 8.97 7.76 26.09
N LYS A 4 9.95 8.63 25.81
CA LYS A 4 10.04 9.95 26.47
C LYS A 4 8.83 10.84 26.12
N ILE A 5 8.36 10.83 24.89
CA ILE A 5 7.14 11.55 24.49
C ILE A 5 5.93 11.00 25.26
N ALA A 6 5.84 9.68 25.42
CA ALA A 6 4.73 9.05 26.14
C ALA A 6 4.73 9.34 27.65
N GLU A 7 5.90 9.62 28.24
CA GLU A 7 6.01 10.09 29.63
C GLU A 7 5.64 11.57 29.78
N ASP A 8 6.09 12.41 28.83
CA ASP A 8 5.98 13.86 28.94
C ASP A 8 4.58 14.40 28.53
N TYR A 9 3.84 13.66 27.69
CA TYR A 9 2.55 14.12 27.16
C TYR A 9 1.41 13.17 27.52
N SER A 10 0.34 13.73 28.06
CA SER A 10 -0.89 12.97 28.34
C SER A 10 -1.54 12.49 27.06
N HIS A 11 -1.95 11.22 27.01
CA HIS A 11 -2.64 10.61 25.89
C HIS A 11 -3.53 9.46 26.38
N ASP A 12 -4.57 9.13 25.64
CA ASP A 12 -5.51 8.08 26.01
C ASP A 12 -5.12 6.73 25.42
N LEU A 13 -4.54 6.76 24.21
CA LEU A 13 -4.15 5.56 23.49
C LEU A 13 -2.92 5.84 22.61
N ILE A 14 -2.22 4.76 22.22
CA ILE A 14 -1.10 4.78 21.25
C ILE A 14 -1.58 4.14 19.97
N HIS A 15 -1.41 4.83 18.83
CA HIS A 15 -1.79 4.32 17.52
C HIS A 15 -0.56 4.29 16.62
N ALA A 16 -0.10 3.09 16.25
CA ALA A 16 1.09 2.87 15.43
C ALA A 16 0.70 2.34 14.04
N HIS A 17 1.24 2.96 12.98
CA HIS A 17 0.94 2.64 11.59
C HIS A 17 2.13 1.96 10.93
N ASP A 18 1.95 0.75 10.44
CA ASP A 18 2.92 -0.11 9.77
C ASP A 18 4.20 -0.39 10.57
N TRP A 19 4.96 -1.37 10.11
CA TRP A 19 6.07 -1.98 10.83
C TRP A 19 7.17 -1.01 11.31
N LEU A 20 7.40 0.08 10.57
CA LEU A 20 8.39 1.10 10.94
C LEU A 20 8.08 1.79 12.26
N THR A 21 6.80 1.87 12.64
CA THR A 21 6.37 2.56 13.87
C THR A 21 6.08 1.60 15.03
N TYR A 22 6.01 0.29 14.80
CA TYR A 22 5.68 -0.68 15.85
C TYR A 22 6.66 -0.67 17.01
N PRO A 23 8.01 -0.63 16.81
CA PRO A 23 8.96 -0.54 17.92
C PRO A 23 8.76 0.72 18.77
N ALA A 24 8.39 1.84 18.13
CA ALA A 24 8.10 3.09 18.83
C ALA A 24 6.80 2.98 19.66
N GLY A 25 5.76 2.38 19.08
CA GLY A 25 4.49 2.11 19.76
C GLY A 25 4.66 1.18 20.98
N MET A 26 5.41 0.10 20.83
CA MET A 26 5.74 -0.82 21.93
C MET A 26 6.51 -0.13 23.07
N ALA A 27 7.50 0.71 22.71
CA ALA A 27 8.27 1.48 23.71
C ALA A 27 7.37 2.49 24.44
N ALA A 28 6.47 3.17 23.74
CA ALA A 28 5.51 4.08 24.35
C ALA A 28 4.56 3.33 25.31
N LYS A 29 4.03 2.17 24.87
CA LYS A 29 3.17 1.31 25.71
C LYS A 29 3.90 0.87 26.99
N SER A 30 5.16 0.46 26.89
CA SER A 30 5.92 -0.06 28.04
C SER A 30 6.12 0.97 29.15
N VAL A 31 6.20 2.27 28.83
CA VAL A 31 6.42 3.34 29.83
C VAL A 31 5.12 3.98 30.31
N SER A 32 4.11 4.10 29.46
CA SER A 32 2.84 4.77 29.80
C SER A 32 1.76 3.82 30.30
N GLY A 33 1.86 2.51 30.01
CA GLY A 33 0.81 1.53 30.30
C GLY A 33 -0.47 1.72 29.49
N LYS A 34 -0.47 2.65 28.50
CA LYS A 34 -1.63 2.92 27.65
C LYS A 34 -1.80 1.82 26.61
N LYS A 35 -3.06 1.66 26.12
CA LYS A 35 -3.37 0.68 25.08
C LYS A 35 -2.68 1.02 23.76
N LEU A 36 -2.17 -0.02 23.09
CA LEU A 36 -1.55 0.06 21.79
C LEU A 36 -2.50 -0.49 20.72
N VAL A 37 -2.88 0.35 19.78
CA VAL A 37 -3.55 -0.03 18.54
C VAL A 37 -2.53 -0.05 17.41
N ILE A 38 -2.44 -1.14 16.68
CA ILE A 38 -1.63 -1.25 15.47
C ILE A 38 -2.54 -1.19 14.25
N HIS A 39 -2.17 -0.34 13.28
CA HIS A 39 -2.87 -0.20 12.01
C HIS A 39 -1.99 -0.74 10.88
N VAL A 40 -2.46 -1.79 10.23
CA VAL A 40 -1.73 -2.50 9.17
C VAL A 40 -2.27 -2.07 7.82
N HIS A 41 -1.51 -1.24 7.10
CA HIS A 41 -1.83 -0.83 5.73
C HIS A 41 -1.34 -1.86 4.71
N ALA A 42 -0.21 -2.50 4.97
CA ALA A 42 0.33 -3.60 4.19
C ALA A 42 1.28 -4.43 5.06
N THR A 43 1.37 -5.72 4.81
CA THR A 43 2.37 -6.60 5.40
C THR A 43 3.59 -6.74 4.50
N ASP A 44 4.67 -7.35 5.00
CA ASP A 44 5.84 -7.62 4.16
C ASP A 44 5.52 -8.64 3.05
N PHE A 45 4.54 -9.51 3.24
CA PHE A 45 4.02 -10.37 2.16
C PHE A 45 3.51 -9.57 0.96
N ASP A 46 2.82 -8.44 1.21
CA ASP A 46 2.30 -7.56 0.16
C ASP A 46 3.43 -6.77 -0.52
N ARG A 47 4.41 -6.27 0.28
CA ARG A 47 5.50 -5.43 -0.22
C ARG A 47 6.52 -6.20 -1.03
N SER A 48 6.81 -7.45 -0.64
CA SER A 48 7.86 -8.28 -1.24
C SER A 48 7.36 -9.24 -2.32
N GLY A 49 6.04 -9.24 -2.61
CA GLY A 49 5.45 -10.22 -3.52
C GLY A 49 5.58 -11.66 -3.01
N GLY A 50 5.64 -11.84 -1.69
CA GLY A 50 5.75 -13.14 -1.02
C GLY A 50 7.16 -13.54 -0.60
N SER A 51 8.23 -12.83 -1.04
CA SER A 51 9.62 -13.04 -0.59
C SER A 51 9.91 -12.25 0.69
N VAL A 52 9.32 -12.69 1.79
CA VAL A 52 9.31 -11.97 3.06
C VAL A 52 10.72 -11.80 3.63
N ASN A 53 11.05 -10.56 4.06
CA ASN A 53 12.27 -10.28 4.82
C ASN A 53 12.10 -10.75 6.27
N PRO A 54 12.95 -11.68 6.76
CA PRO A 54 12.80 -12.22 8.11
C PRO A 54 12.85 -11.16 9.23
N GLY A 55 13.68 -10.12 9.06
CA GLY A 55 13.80 -9.04 10.05
C GLY A 55 12.53 -8.18 10.12
N VAL A 56 11.93 -7.88 8.97
CA VAL A 56 10.65 -7.14 8.90
C VAL A 56 9.52 -7.99 9.48
N PHE A 57 9.45 -9.27 9.10
CA PHE A 57 8.46 -10.22 9.63
C PHE A 57 8.49 -10.28 11.16
N GLU A 58 9.68 -10.38 11.76
CA GLU A 58 9.84 -10.40 13.21
C GLU A 58 9.36 -9.11 13.89
N ILE A 59 9.63 -7.95 13.29
CA ILE A 59 9.14 -6.66 13.80
C ILE A 59 7.62 -6.59 13.70
N GLU A 60 7.05 -6.99 12.57
CA GLU A 60 5.61 -7.03 12.36
C GLU A 60 4.94 -7.98 13.36
N LYS A 61 5.44 -9.20 13.50
CA LYS A 61 4.89 -10.20 14.42
C LYS A 61 4.92 -9.71 15.87
N LYS A 62 6.06 -9.26 16.34
CA LYS A 62 6.21 -8.73 17.71
C LYS A 62 5.31 -7.54 17.99
N GLY A 63 5.19 -6.62 17.02
CA GLY A 63 4.28 -5.49 17.14
C GLY A 63 2.82 -5.92 17.27
N MET A 64 2.37 -6.83 16.42
CA MET A 64 1.02 -7.38 16.43
C MET A 64 0.71 -8.16 17.71
N GLU A 65 1.66 -8.97 18.20
CA GLU A 65 1.52 -9.69 19.48
C GLU A 65 1.38 -8.72 20.67
N ALA A 66 2.18 -7.64 20.69
CA ALA A 66 2.18 -6.63 21.75
C ALA A 66 0.95 -5.71 21.73
N ALA A 67 0.25 -5.60 20.59
CA ALA A 67 -0.94 -4.77 20.44
C ALA A 67 -2.12 -5.28 21.29
N ASP A 68 -2.92 -4.36 21.79
CA ASP A 68 -4.21 -4.67 22.39
C ASP A 68 -5.27 -4.90 21.33
N GLU A 69 -5.23 -4.10 20.23
CA GLU A 69 -6.12 -4.19 19.08
C GLU A 69 -5.32 -3.97 17.78
N ILE A 70 -5.78 -4.61 16.70
CA ILE A 70 -5.18 -4.50 15.38
C ILE A 70 -6.25 -4.11 14.36
N ILE A 71 -6.00 -3.04 13.62
CA ILE A 71 -6.82 -2.60 12.51
C ILE A 71 -6.15 -3.07 11.22
N ALA A 72 -6.88 -3.85 10.42
CA ALA A 72 -6.49 -4.27 9.08
C ALA A 72 -7.31 -3.50 8.03
N VAL A 73 -6.67 -2.93 7.00
CA VAL A 73 -7.35 -2.13 5.98
C VAL A 73 -8.22 -2.93 5.02
N SER A 74 -8.21 -4.24 5.09
CA SER A 74 -9.03 -5.13 4.28
C SER A 74 -9.19 -6.51 4.91
N ASN A 75 -10.18 -7.27 4.48
CA ASN A 75 -10.32 -8.68 4.87
C ASN A 75 -9.14 -9.53 4.38
N LEU A 76 -8.54 -9.19 3.25
CA LEU A 76 -7.32 -9.87 2.77
C LEU A 76 -6.17 -9.67 3.76
N THR A 77 -5.90 -8.42 4.15
CA THR A 77 -4.88 -8.08 5.16
C THR A 77 -5.18 -8.75 6.49
N ARG A 78 -6.45 -8.72 6.94
CA ARG A 78 -6.89 -9.44 8.16
C ARG A 78 -6.56 -10.93 8.10
N ASN A 79 -6.88 -11.59 7.00
CA ASN A 79 -6.61 -13.02 6.84
C ASN A 79 -5.09 -13.32 6.79
N THR A 80 -4.30 -12.45 6.19
CA THR A 80 -2.83 -12.56 6.21
C THR A 80 -2.30 -12.47 7.64
N ILE A 81 -2.78 -11.51 8.43
CA ILE A 81 -2.39 -11.33 9.84
C ILE A 81 -2.70 -12.59 10.65
N ILE A 82 -3.91 -13.12 10.52
CA ILE A 82 -4.34 -14.30 11.27
C ILE A 82 -3.58 -15.55 10.83
N ASN A 83 -3.47 -15.79 9.51
CA ASN A 83 -2.96 -17.06 8.98
C ASN A 83 -1.44 -17.12 8.84
N LYS A 84 -0.77 -15.97 8.63
CA LYS A 84 0.69 -15.92 8.38
C LYS A 84 1.49 -15.47 9.60
N TYR A 85 0.90 -14.59 10.43
CA TYR A 85 1.52 -14.14 11.68
C TYR A 85 0.96 -14.86 12.89
N GLU A 86 -0.07 -15.70 12.73
CA GLU A 86 -0.71 -16.52 13.78
C GLU A 86 -1.29 -15.66 14.91
N ILE A 87 -1.82 -14.50 14.58
CA ILE A 87 -2.44 -13.57 15.53
C ILE A 87 -3.89 -13.99 15.83
N ASP A 88 -4.29 -13.89 17.08
CA ASP A 88 -5.66 -14.16 17.52
C ASP A 88 -6.67 -13.29 16.74
N ALA A 89 -7.60 -13.94 16.05
CA ALA A 89 -8.60 -13.28 15.23
C ALA A 89 -9.49 -12.28 16.00
N ARG A 90 -9.61 -12.45 17.33
CA ARG A 90 -10.37 -11.55 18.21
C ARG A 90 -9.74 -10.18 18.37
N LYS A 91 -8.41 -10.09 18.15
CA LYS A 91 -7.65 -8.82 18.20
C LYS A 91 -7.67 -8.06 16.88
N VAL A 92 -8.19 -8.65 15.79
CA VAL A 92 -8.04 -8.10 14.44
C VAL A 92 -9.38 -7.68 13.87
N THR A 93 -9.56 -6.38 13.71
CA THR A 93 -10.76 -5.78 13.12
C THR A 93 -10.46 -5.20 11.74
N THR A 94 -11.35 -5.42 10.77
CA THR A 94 -11.24 -4.80 9.44
C THR A 94 -11.89 -3.43 9.44
N VAL A 95 -11.11 -2.40 9.07
CA VAL A 95 -11.60 -1.04 8.81
C VAL A 95 -11.06 -0.58 7.45
N TYR A 96 -11.93 -0.47 6.47
CA TYR A 96 -11.52 -0.07 5.12
C TYR A 96 -11.10 1.40 5.08
N ASN A 97 -10.07 1.69 4.26
CA ASN A 97 -9.71 3.07 3.94
C ASN A 97 -10.85 3.75 3.21
N ALA A 98 -11.02 5.05 3.48
CA ALA A 98 -12.01 5.88 2.84
C ALA A 98 -11.37 7.16 2.28
N VAL A 99 -12.08 7.82 1.39
CA VAL A 99 -11.74 9.14 0.84
C VAL A 99 -12.98 10.02 0.85
N GLU A 100 -12.79 11.32 0.99
CA GLU A 100 -13.87 12.27 0.77
C GLU A 100 -14.26 12.28 -0.71
N PRO A 101 -15.58 12.24 -1.04
CA PRO A 101 -16.03 12.34 -2.42
C PRO A 101 -15.61 13.68 -3.04
N VAL A 102 -14.94 13.63 -4.19
CA VAL A 102 -14.62 14.85 -4.95
C VAL A 102 -15.88 15.33 -5.65
N GLU A 103 -16.23 16.61 -5.48
CA GLU A 103 -17.40 17.22 -6.14
C GLU A 103 -17.34 17.06 -7.66
N GLU A 104 -18.47 16.75 -8.29
CA GLU A 104 -18.59 16.43 -9.72
C GLU A 104 -18.14 17.56 -10.66
N LYS A 105 -18.13 18.81 -10.20
CA LYS A 105 -17.67 19.99 -10.95
C LYS A 105 -16.20 19.92 -11.38
N ALA A 106 -15.34 19.23 -10.64
CA ALA A 106 -13.94 19.05 -11.00
C ALA A 106 -13.74 18.06 -12.18
N LYS A 107 -14.72 17.18 -12.45
CA LYS A 107 -14.63 16.17 -13.53
C LYS A 107 -14.81 16.76 -14.93
N ILE A 108 -15.49 17.89 -15.07
CA ILE A 108 -15.88 18.48 -16.37
C ILE A 108 -14.72 19.29 -16.98
N ALA A 109 -13.82 19.86 -16.17
CA ALA A 109 -12.72 20.69 -16.64
C ALA A 109 -11.59 19.90 -17.34
N MET A 110 -11.50 18.57 -17.15
CA MET A 110 -10.40 17.74 -17.66
C MET A 110 -10.58 17.14 -19.05
N ARG A 111 -11.74 17.34 -19.72
CA ARG A 111 -12.03 16.74 -21.02
C ARG A 111 -11.71 17.66 -22.21
N ARG A 112 -10.52 18.26 -22.28
CA ARG A 112 -10.17 19.10 -23.42
C ARG A 112 -9.05 18.48 -24.26
N GLY A 113 -9.38 18.05 -25.50
CA GLY A 113 -8.47 17.93 -26.61
C GLY A 113 -7.88 16.57 -26.92
N ILE A 114 -8.24 15.49 -26.22
CA ILE A 114 -7.76 14.15 -26.53
C ILE A 114 -8.92 13.26 -26.93
N SER A 115 -8.89 12.76 -28.16
CA SER A 115 -9.92 11.83 -28.69
C SER A 115 -9.71 10.40 -28.21
N ASP A 116 -8.45 10.02 -27.88
CA ASP A 116 -8.12 8.69 -27.44
C ASP A 116 -8.60 8.41 -26.01
N LYS A 117 -8.93 7.18 -25.75
CA LYS A 117 -9.18 6.69 -24.39
C LYS A 117 -7.86 6.62 -23.65
N ILE A 118 -7.80 7.18 -22.44
CA ILE A 118 -6.60 7.15 -21.61
C ILE A 118 -6.83 6.16 -20.49
N VAL A 119 -5.93 5.18 -20.38
CA VAL A 119 -5.86 4.23 -19.26
C VAL A 119 -4.63 4.57 -18.44
N THR A 120 -4.85 4.90 -17.17
CA THR A 120 -3.78 5.40 -16.30
C THR A 120 -3.47 4.45 -15.15
N PHE A 121 -2.19 4.14 -14.98
CA PHE A 121 -1.61 3.62 -13.74
C PHE A 121 -1.07 4.83 -12.96
N LEU A 122 -1.49 4.98 -11.72
CA LEU A 122 -1.00 6.03 -10.82
C LEU A 122 -0.48 5.40 -9.53
N GLY A 123 0.82 5.55 -9.24
CA GLY A 123 1.42 5.04 -8.03
C GLY A 123 2.90 4.76 -8.15
N ARG A 124 3.50 4.24 -7.07
CA ARG A 124 4.90 3.81 -7.09
C ARG A 124 5.08 2.64 -8.08
N ILE A 125 6.13 2.71 -8.90
CA ILE A 125 6.44 1.67 -9.88
C ILE A 125 7.34 0.62 -9.21
N THR A 126 6.71 -0.21 -8.38
CA THR A 126 7.33 -1.21 -7.51
C THR A 126 6.61 -2.56 -7.64
N ILE A 127 7.23 -3.64 -7.20
CA ILE A 127 6.65 -5.00 -7.21
C ILE A 127 5.25 -5.00 -6.58
N GLN A 128 5.09 -4.34 -5.44
CA GLN A 128 3.81 -4.27 -4.72
C GLN A 128 2.65 -3.73 -5.56
N LYS A 129 2.92 -2.82 -6.50
CA LYS A 129 1.89 -2.16 -7.33
C LYS A 129 1.63 -2.89 -8.66
N GLY A 130 2.46 -3.87 -9.01
CA GLY A 130 2.28 -4.72 -10.17
C GLY A 130 2.33 -4.01 -11.52
N PRO A 131 3.29 -3.10 -11.79
CA PRO A 131 3.37 -2.37 -13.07
C PRO A 131 3.53 -3.32 -14.27
N GLU A 132 4.11 -4.48 -14.05
CA GLU A 132 4.29 -5.53 -15.07
C GLU A 132 2.96 -6.02 -15.63
N TYR A 133 1.96 -6.23 -14.76
CA TYR A 133 0.61 -6.62 -15.19
C TYR A 133 -0.07 -5.51 -15.99
N PHE A 134 0.18 -4.25 -15.66
CA PHE A 134 -0.35 -3.12 -16.41
C PHE A 134 0.25 -3.06 -17.83
N VAL A 135 1.56 -3.26 -17.99
CA VAL A 135 2.24 -3.32 -19.30
C VAL A 135 1.71 -4.50 -20.13
N GLN A 136 1.57 -5.68 -19.55
CA GLN A 136 1.00 -6.85 -20.22
C GLN A 136 -0.46 -6.62 -20.67
N ALA A 137 -1.26 -5.97 -19.83
CA ALA A 137 -2.63 -5.61 -20.15
C ALA A 137 -2.67 -4.60 -21.30
N ALA A 138 -1.79 -3.58 -21.28
CA ALA A 138 -1.66 -2.58 -22.33
C ALA A 138 -1.37 -3.23 -23.69
N GLU A 139 -0.38 -4.13 -23.76
CA GLU A 139 -0.07 -4.86 -24.99
C GLU A 139 -1.29 -5.59 -25.57
N LYS A 140 -2.02 -6.32 -24.73
CA LYS A 140 -3.21 -7.08 -25.16
C LYS A 140 -4.34 -6.17 -25.68
N VAL A 141 -4.53 -5.00 -25.07
CA VAL A 141 -5.53 -4.02 -25.48
C VAL A 141 -5.13 -3.34 -26.78
N LEU A 142 -3.86 -2.90 -26.88
CA LEU A 142 -3.32 -2.18 -28.04
C LEU A 142 -3.30 -3.02 -29.33
N ARG A 143 -3.27 -4.35 -29.20
CA ARG A 143 -3.48 -5.27 -30.33
C ARG A 143 -4.90 -5.26 -30.90
N LYS A 144 -5.89 -4.77 -30.12
CA LYS A 144 -7.32 -4.81 -30.47
C LYS A 144 -7.94 -3.44 -30.65
N MET A 145 -7.31 -2.39 -30.15
CA MET A 145 -7.86 -1.03 -30.12
C MET A 145 -6.79 -0.02 -30.52
N GLU A 146 -7.10 0.82 -31.52
CA GLU A 146 -6.17 1.85 -31.99
C GLU A 146 -6.29 3.17 -31.21
N ASN A 147 -7.51 3.49 -30.74
CA ASN A 147 -7.82 4.76 -30.07
C ASN A 147 -7.64 4.70 -28.54
N VAL A 148 -6.55 4.11 -28.08
CA VAL A 148 -6.23 3.99 -26.64
C VAL A 148 -4.77 4.39 -26.43
N LYS A 149 -4.53 5.15 -25.36
CA LYS A 149 -3.19 5.45 -24.83
C LYS A 149 -3.09 5.01 -23.39
N PHE A 150 -1.93 4.52 -23.03
CA PHE A 150 -1.63 4.12 -21.66
C PHE A 150 -0.66 5.14 -21.03
N VAL A 151 -0.90 5.50 -19.78
CA VAL A 151 -0.05 6.42 -19.03
C VAL A 151 0.34 5.75 -17.71
N MET A 152 1.64 5.69 -17.42
CA MET A 152 2.16 5.22 -16.15
C MET A 152 2.78 6.41 -15.40
N ALA A 153 2.06 6.93 -14.41
CA ALA A 153 2.46 8.10 -13.64
C ALA A 153 3.00 7.69 -12.27
N GLY A 154 4.29 7.93 -12.05
CA GLY A 154 4.97 7.63 -10.79
C GLY A 154 6.45 7.37 -10.97
N GLY A 155 7.11 6.96 -9.87
CA GLY A 155 8.50 6.53 -9.84
C GLY A 155 8.68 5.27 -9.02
N GLY A 156 9.82 4.63 -9.15
CA GLY A 156 10.17 3.41 -8.39
C GLY A 156 11.23 2.59 -9.09
N GLU A 157 11.70 1.57 -8.40
CA GLU A 157 12.81 0.70 -8.84
C GLU A 157 12.55 -0.05 -10.14
N LEU A 158 11.30 -0.20 -10.55
CA LEU A 158 10.94 -0.90 -11.79
C LEU A 158 10.71 0.05 -12.99
N LEU A 159 10.86 1.38 -12.84
CA LEU A 159 10.57 2.34 -13.91
C LEU A 159 11.38 2.08 -15.17
N GLU A 160 12.70 1.99 -15.06
CA GLU A 160 13.58 1.74 -16.20
C GLU A 160 13.23 0.43 -16.90
N ARG A 161 12.96 -0.63 -16.13
CA ARG A 161 12.55 -1.92 -16.67
C ARG A 161 11.23 -1.81 -17.45
N MET A 162 10.26 -1.04 -16.99
CA MET A 162 8.99 -0.84 -17.70
C MET A 162 9.18 -0.08 -19.01
N ILE A 163 10.05 0.95 -19.02
CA ILE A 163 10.40 1.70 -20.24
C ILE A 163 11.01 0.76 -21.31
N LEU A 164 12.02 -0.01 -20.91
CA LEU A 164 12.68 -0.95 -21.83
C LEU A 164 11.72 -2.04 -22.32
N TRP A 165 10.83 -2.49 -21.44
CA TRP A 165 9.90 -3.55 -21.80
C TRP A 165 8.82 -3.06 -22.76
N THR A 166 8.23 -1.88 -22.56
CA THR A 166 7.26 -1.30 -23.51
C THR A 166 7.88 -1.03 -24.86
N ALA A 167 9.15 -0.59 -24.91
CA ALA A 167 9.91 -0.43 -26.16
C ALA A 167 10.11 -1.78 -26.87
N SER A 168 10.50 -2.84 -26.16
CA SER A 168 10.72 -4.17 -26.74
C SER A 168 9.43 -4.80 -27.27
N MET A 169 8.27 -4.44 -26.71
CA MET A 169 6.95 -4.87 -27.18
C MET A 169 6.41 -4.05 -28.38
N GLY A 170 7.11 -2.98 -28.78
CA GLY A 170 6.70 -2.09 -29.88
C GLY A 170 5.45 -1.27 -29.58
N ILE A 171 5.19 -0.94 -28.30
CA ILE A 171 4.01 -0.17 -27.86
C ILE A 171 4.37 1.21 -27.29
N ALA A 172 5.64 1.61 -27.35
CA ALA A 172 6.12 2.85 -26.73
C ALA A 172 5.51 4.13 -27.29
N ASP A 173 5.03 4.12 -28.52
CA ASP A 173 4.31 5.24 -29.16
C ASP A 173 2.93 5.53 -28.55
N ARG A 174 2.35 4.55 -27.88
CA ARG A 174 1.04 4.64 -27.21
C ARG A 174 1.11 4.39 -25.71
N PHE A 175 2.33 4.28 -25.15
CA PHE A 175 2.57 4.08 -23.74
C PHE A 175 3.50 5.18 -23.19
N HIS A 176 3.04 6.00 -22.27
CA HIS A 176 3.71 7.20 -21.73
C HIS A 176 4.00 7.08 -20.23
#